data_8618c200b582ba4d588547dcf73e67b7
#
_entry.id   8618c200b582ba4d588547dcf73e67b7
#
_cell.length_a   1.000
_cell.length_b   1.000
_cell.length_c   1.000
_cell.angle_alpha   90.00
_cell.angle_beta   90.00
_cell.angle_gamma   90.00
#
_symmetry.space_group_name_H-M   'P 1'
#
loop_
_entity.id
_entity.type
_entity.pdbx_description
1 polymer ?
#
loop_
_entity_poly.entity_id
_entity_poly.type
_entity_poly.pdbx_seq_one_letter_code
_entity_poly.pdbx_strand_id
1 'polypeptide(L)'
;MNNITLIGMPGAGKSSIGVVLAKVLGYQFIDSDLLIQKAEKRTLSKIIEDEGTEGFKAIENRVNASIQVENTVIATGGSVVYCDEAMQHLKSEGVVVYLKISLELLSRRLGNLKGRGVVLKEGQTLASLYDERVPLYEKYADI
;
A
#
# COMPACT_ATOMS: atom_id res chain seq x y z
N MET A 1 6.58 -6.35 -16.68
CA MET A 1 6.34 -5.06 -17.29
C MET A 1 4.90 -4.66 -17.40
N ASN A 2 3.99 -5.61 -17.51
CA ASN A 2 2.56 -5.30 -17.58
C ASN A 2 1.86 -5.48 -16.25
N ASN A 3 2.50 -5.02 -15.19
CA ASN A 3 1.91 -5.11 -13.86
C ASN A 3 0.93 -3.96 -13.61
N ILE A 4 0.01 -4.19 -12.70
CA ILE A 4 -0.93 -3.17 -12.26
C ILE A 4 -0.75 -3.04 -10.76
N THR A 5 -0.28 -1.88 -10.31
CA THR A 5 -0.06 -1.61 -8.90
C THR A 5 -1.20 -0.74 -8.39
N LEU A 6 -1.86 -1.21 -7.32
CA LEU A 6 -2.97 -0.48 -6.70
C LEU A 6 -2.46 0.26 -5.47
N ILE A 7 -2.67 1.56 -5.44
CA ILE A 7 -2.32 2.41 -4.30
C ILE A 7 -3.58 3.09 -3.75
N GLY A 8 -3.52 3.54 -2.52
CA GLY A 8 -4.65 4.20 -1.86
C GLY A 8 -4.63 3.98 -0.38
N MET A 9 -5.56 4.62 0.31
CA MET A 9 -5.69 4.53 1.77
C MET A 9 -6.00 3.10 2.21
N PRO A 10 -5.59 2.71 3.44
CA PRO A 10 -6.06 1.46 4.03
C PRO A 10 -7.58 1.47 4.04
N GLY A 11 -8.21 0.36 3.71
CA GLY A 11 -9.66 0.27 3.65
C GLY A 11 -10.29 0.73 2.34
N ALA A 12 -9.48 1.15 1.36
CA ALA A 12 -9.99 1.54 0.04
C ALA A 12 -10.44 0.34 -0.80
N GLY A 13 -10.10 -0.88 -0.39
CA GLY A 13 -10.49 -2.08 -1.11
C GLY A 13 -9.46 -2.60 -2.10
N LYS A 14 -8.19 -2.22 -1.94
CA LYS A 14 -7.11 -2.61 -2.86
C LYS A 14 -6.99 -4.13 -3.03
N SER A 15 -6.95 -4.87 -1.92
CA SER A 15 -6.82 -6.33 -2.00
C SER A 15 -8.04 -6.98 -2.62
N SER A 16 -9.24 -6.55 -2.23
CA SER A 16 -10.49 -7.12 -2.77
C SER A 16 -10.63 -6.86 -4.27
N ILE A 17 -10.41 -5.62 -4.68
CA ILE A 17 -10.48 -5.24 -6.09
C ILE A 17 -9.35 -5.90 -6.87
N GLY A 18 -8.16 -5.97 -6.28
CA GLY A 18 -7.00 -6.57 -6.92
C GLY A 18 -7.18 -8.04 -7.25
N VAL A 19 -7.77 -8.81 -6.35
CA VAL A 19 -8.05 -10.24 -6.57
C VAL A 19 -9.03 -10.40 -7.75
N VAL A 20 -10.10 -9.61 -7.76
CA VAL A 20 -11.11 -9.67 -8.84
C VAL A 20 -10.48 -9.26 -10.18
N LEU A 21 -9.71 -8.18 -10.18
CA LEU A 21 -9.05 -7.69 -11.39
C LEU A 21 -8.08 -8.73 -11.95
N ALA A 22 -7.28 -9.35 -11.09
CA ALA A 22 -6.35 -10.40 -11.50
C ALA A 22 -7.08 -11.57 -12.14
N LYS A 23 -8.22 -11.94 -11.56
CA LYS A 23 -9.04 -13.04 -12.07
C LYS A 23 -9.60 -12.70 -13.46
N VAL A 24 -10.09 -11.50 -13.65
CA VAL A 24 -10.65 -11.06 -14.94
C VAL A 24 -9.58 -11.02 -16.02
N LEU A 25 -8.39 -10.56 -15.67
CA LEU A 25 -7.28 -10.41 -16.63
C LEU A 25 -6.47 -11.70 -16.83
N GLY A 26 -6.66 -12.69 -15.98
CA GLY A 26 -5.81 -13.88 -15.99
C GLY A 26 -4.41 -13.60 -15.45
N TYR A 27 -4.28 -12.60 -14.58
CA TYR A 27 -3.00 -12.21 -13.97
C TYR A 27 -2.80 -12.91 -12.64
N GLN A 28 -1.56 -12.89 -12.16
CA GLN A 28 -1.27 -13.26 -10.78
C GLN A 28 -1.70 -12.11 -9.87
N PHE A 29 -1.84 -12.41 -8.58
CA PHE A 29 -2.12 -11.40 -7.56
C PHE A 29 -1.13 -11.53 -6.43
N ILE A 30 -0.56 -10.40 -5.98
CA ILE A 30 0.24 -10.36 -4.77
C ILE A 30 -0.19 -9.17 -3.90
N ASP A 31 -0.05 -9.36 -2.59
CA ASP A 31 -0.28 -8.32 -1.58
C ASP A 31 1.07 -8.00 -0.98
N SER A 32 1.56 -6.77 -1.16
CA SER A 32 2.90 -6.43 -0.71
C SER A 32 3.03 -6.42 0.82
N ASP A 33 1.94 -6.19 1.56
CA ASP A 33 1.97 -6.28 3.01
C ASP A 33 2.27 -7.72 3.46
N LEU A 34 1.71 -8.70 2.75
CA LEU A 34 2.01 -10.11 3.03
C LEU A 34 3.46 -10.45 2.68
N LEU A 35 4.00 -9.86 1.62
CA LEU A 35 5.41 -10.03 1.29
C LEU A 35 6.32 -9.49 2.38
N ILE A 36 5.97 -8.34 2.95
CA ILE A 36 6.71 -7.75 4.05
C ILE A 36 6.68 -8.66 5.27
N GLN A 37 5.49 -9.15 5.63
CA GLN A 37 5.34 -10.04 6.77
C GLN A 37 6.12 -11.35 6.60
N LYS A 38 6.11 -11.88 5.38
CA LYS A 38 6.87 -13.09 5.07
C LYS A 38 8.38 -12.84 5.16
N ALA A 39 8.85 -11.73 4.62
CA ALA A 39 10.28 -11.40 4.64
C ALA A 39 10.79 -11.16 6.05
N GLU A 40 9.99 -10.50 6.89
CA GLU A 40 10.38 -10.14 8.26
C GLU A 40 9.96 -11.18 9.31
N LYS A 41 9.12 -12.13 8.92
CA LYS A 41 8.58 -13.17 9.83
C LYS A 41 7.86 -12.57 11.03
N ARG A 42 7.17 -11.45 10.80
CA ARG A 42 6.42 -10.70 11.83
C ARG A 42 5.19 -10.08 11.16
N THR A 43 4.16 -9.78 11.96
CA THR A 43 3.01 -8.99 11.47
C THR A 43 3.45 -7.54 11.28
N LEU A 44 2.68 -6.78 10.49
CA LEU A 44 2.96 -5.35 10.30
C LEU A 44 2.97 -4.60 11.62
N SER A 45 1.99 -4.89 12.49
CA SER A 45 1.91 -4.26 13.81
C SER A 45 3.16 -4.53 14.63
N LYS A 46 3.68 -5.74 14.58
CA LYS A 46 4.89 -6.12 15.31
C LYS A 46 6.12 -5.40 14.76
N ILE A 47 6.22 -5.27 13.44
CA ILE A 47 7.32 -4.55 12.80
C ILE A 47 7.31 -3.10 13.25
N ILE A 48 6.13 -2.45 13.23
CA ILE A 48 6.01 -1.04 13.65
C ILE A 48 6.36 -0.90 15.14
N GLU A 49 5.91 -1.85 15.97
CA GLU A 49 6.23 -1.86 17.39
C GLU A 49 7.75 -1.97 17.64
N ASP A 50 8.42 -2.87 16.91
CA ASP A 50 9.85 -3.16 17.10
C ASP A 50 10.77 -2.10 16.47
N GLU A 51 10.42 -1.63 15.25
CA GLU A 51 11.29 -0.80 14.42
C GLU A 51 10.85 0.67 14.36
N GLY A 52 9.65 0.99 14.83
CA GLY A 52 9.06 2.32 14.67
C GLY A 52 8.56 2.55 13.25
N THR A 53 7.94 3.72 13.03
CA THR A 53 7.38 4.04 11.72
C THR A 53 8.46 4.22 10.67
N GLU A 54 9.58 4.82 11.02
CA GLU A 54 10.68 5.03 10.07
C GLU A 54 11.34 3.70 9.69
N GLY A 55 11.53 2.81 10.66
CA GLY A 55 12.06 1.47 10.39
C GLY A 55 11.13 0.66 9.50
N PHE A 56 9.83 0.75 9.76
CA PHE A 56 8.83 0.09 8.91
C PHE A 56 8.86 0.62 7.47
N LYS A 57 8.97 1.95 7.30
CA LYS A 57 9.03 2.54 5.96
C LYS A 57 10.27 2.08 5.20
N ALA A 58 11.41 1.95 5.88
CA ALA A 58 12.63 1.46 5.25
C ALA A 58 12.46 0.02 4.76
N ILE A 59 11.81 -0.82 5.55
CA ILE A 59 11.51 -2.21 5.18
C ILE A 59 10.52 -2.24 4.02
N GLU A 60 9.48 -1.44 4.09
CA GLU A 60 8.47 -1.33 3.04
C GLU A 60 9.09 -0.91 1.71
N ASN A 61 9.97 0.08 1.75
CA ASN A 61 10.68 0.53 0.55
C ASN A 61 11.53 -0.60 -0.04
N ARG A 62 12.33 -1.26 0.79
CA ARG A 62 13.20 -2.34 0.34
C ARG A 62 12.41 -3.49 -0.29
N VAL A 63 11.37 -3.94 0.37
CA VAL A 63 10.56 -5.07 -0.11
C VAL A 63 9.86 -4.72 -1.42
N ASN A 64 9.21 -3.56 -1.49
CA ASN A 64 8.49 -3.15 -2.70
C ASN A 64 9.43 -2.87 -3.86
N ALA A 65 10.58 -2.26 -3.60
CA ALA A 65 11.57 -1.98 -4.64
C ALA A 65 12.20 -3.26 -5.22
N SER A 66 12.10 -4.36 -4.51
CA SER A 66 12.68 -5.64 -4.93
C SER A 66 11.69 -6.57 -5.65
N ILE A 67 10.44 -6.15 -5.82
CA ILE A 67 9.43 -6.98 -6.49
C ILE A 67 9.81 -7.16 -7.96
N GLN A 68 9.93 -8.43 -8.39
CA GLN A 68 10.26 -8.81 -9.75
C GLN A 68 9.22 -9.78 -10.25
N VAL A 69 8.18 -9.27 -10.88
CA VAL A 69 7.04 -10.07 -11.38
C VAL A 69 6.55 -9.50 -12.69
N GLU A 70 5.78 -10.30 -13.43
CA GLU A 70 5.15 -9.88 -14.69
C GLU A 70 3.68 -10.28 -14.68
N ASN A 71 2.85 -9.51 -15.35
CA ASN A 71 1.42 -9.78 -15.48
C ASN A 71 0.78 -10.04 -14.14
N THR A 72 1.05 -9.16 -13.19
CA THR A 72 0.62 -9.30 -11.80
C THR A 72 -0.09 -8.04 -11.34
N VAL A 73 -1.18 -8.23 -10.58
CA VAL A 73 -1.83 -7.15 -9.86
C VAL A 73 -1.19 -7.10 -8.47
N ILE A 74 -0.66 -5.95 -8.10
CA ILE A 74 0.04 -5.74 -6.83
C ILE A 74 -0.78 -4.79 -5.96
N ALA A 75 -1.32 -5.31 -4.86
CA ALA A 75 -1.98 -4.47 -3.87
C ALA A 75 -0.94 -4.03 -2.84
N THR A 76 -0.76 -2.73 -2.67
CA THR A 76 0.26 -2.18 -1.78
C THR A 76 -0.34 -1.73 -0.46
N GLY A 77 0.51 -1.50 0.53
CA GLY A 77 0.11 -0.84 1.77
C GLY A 77 -0.11 0.65 1.56
N GLY A 78 -0.90 1.27 2.43
CA GLY A 78 -1.26 2.67 2.29
C GLY A 78 -0.07 3.63 2.37
N SER A 79 1.01 3.24 3.03
CA SER A 79 2.18 4.10 3.23
C SER A 79 3.27 3.96 2.17
N VAL A 80 3.07 3.11 1.16
CA VAL A 80 4.10 2.89 0.11
C VAL A 80 4.47 4.18 -0.61
N VAL A 81 3.56 5.13 -0.69
CA VAL A 81 3.78 6.42 -1.38
C VAL A 81 4.81 7.31 -0.71
N TYR A 82 5.22 6.99 0.53
CA TYR A 82 6.34 7.66 1.17
C TYR A 82 7.70 7.14 0.66
N CYS A 83 7.69 6.04 -0.07
CA CYS A 83 8.89 5.33 -0.52
C CYS A 83 9.12 5.61 -2.00
N ASP A 84 9.85 6.67 -2.31
CA ASP A 84 10.04 7.10 -3.70
C ASP A 84 10.73 6.03 -4.55
N GLU A 85 11.76 5.38 -4.03
CA GLU A 85 12.46 4.32 -4.77
C GLU A 85 11.52 3.17 -5.14
N ALA A 86 10.70 2.73 -4.16
CA ALA A 86 9.72 1.68 -4.41
C ALA A 86 8.71 2.11 -5.46
N MET A 87 8.20 3.34 -5.37
CA MET A 87 7.21 3.85 -6.32
C MET A 87 7.79 3.99 -7.71
N GLN A 88 9.02 4.47 -7.85
CA GLN A 88 9.68 4.55 -9.15
C GLN A 88 9.84 3.17 -9.77
N HIS A 89 10.23 2.19 -8.97
CA HIS A 89 10.34 0.80 -9.44
C HIS A 89 8.99 0.27 -9.93
N LEU A 90 7.93 0.44 -9.13
CA LEU A 90 6.60 -0.04 -9.50
C LEU A 90 6.07 0.65 -10.76
N LYS A 91 6.30 1.94 -10.90
CA LYS A 91 5.91 2.68 -12.12
C LYS A 91 6.67 2.19 -13.35
N SER A 92 7.94 1.84 -13.20
CA SER A 92 8.75 1.34 -14.31
C SER A 92 8.29 -0.03 -14.80
N GLU A 93 7.60 -0.80 -13.96
CA GLU A 93 7.19 -2.17 -14.26
C GLU A 93 5.72 -2.28 -14.71
N GLY A 94 5.00 -1.17 -14.78
CA GLY A 94 3.61 -1.20 -15.22
C GLY A 94 2.85 0.08 -14.92
N VAL A 95 1.57 -0.05 -14.66
CA VAL A 95 0.64 1.07 -14.43
C VAL A 95 0.32 1.16 -12.95
N VAL A 96 0.30 2.38 -12.41
CA VAL A 96 -0.10 2.64 -11.02
C VAL A 96 -1.52 3.22 -11.02
N VAL A 97 -2.42 2.54 -10.32
CA VAL A 97 -3.83 2.93 -10.21
C VAL A 97 -4.13 3.34 -8.78
N TYR A 98 -4.66 4.55 -8.63
CA TYR A 98 -5.07 5.06 -7.33
C TYR A 98 -6.55 4.76 -7.10
N LEU A 99 -6.85 3.98 -6.08
CA LEU A 99 -8.22 3.71 -5.66
C LEU A 99 -8.66 4.81 -4.70
N LYS A 100 -9.29 5.83 -5.25
CA LYS A 100 -9.74 6.99 -4.49
C LYS A 100 -11.05 6.68 -3.77
N ILE A 101 -11.12 7.04 -2.49
CA ILE A 101 -12.30 6.82 -1.66
C ILE A 101 -12.48 8.05 -0.75
N SER A 102 -13.73 8.40 -0.44
CA SER A 102 -14.00 9.54 0.40
C SER A 102 -13.57 9.29 1.84
N LEU A 103 -13.22 10.35 2.54
CA LEU A 103 -12.86 10.28 3.96
C LEU A 103 -14.01 9.72 4.79
N GLU A 104 -15.25 10.11 4.46
CA GLU A 104 -16.44 9.65 5.16
C GLU A 104 -16.57 8.12 5.11
N LEU A 105 -16.42 7.55 3.91
CA LEU A 105 -16.52 6.10 3.75
C LEU A 105 -15.37 5.37 4.42
N LEU A 106 -14.16 5.93 4.35
CA LEU A 106 -13.00 5.38 5.05
C LEU A 106 -13.24 5.33 6.56
N SER A 107 -13.79 6.42 7.12
CA SER A 107 -14.07 6.48 8.55
C SER A 107 -15.02 5.38 9.00
N ARG A 108 -15.96 4.99 8.15
CA ARG A 108 -16.90 3.89 8.45
C ARG A 108 -16.20 2.53 8.38
N ARG A 109 -15.24 2.36 7.48
CA ARG A 109 -14.56 1.08 7.27
C ARG A 109 -13.44 0.82 8.27
N LEU A 110 -12.79 1.86 8.77
CA LEU A 110 -11.64 1.75 9.66
C LEU A 110 -12.04 1.97 11.11
N GLY A 111 -12.49 0.91 11.77
CA GLY A 111 -12.86 0.98 13.18
C GLY A 111 -11.66 1.02 14.13
N ASN A 112 -10.58 0.30 13.80
CA ASN A 112 -9.36 0.25 14.60
C ASN A 112 -8.14 0.36 13.68
N LEU A 113 -7.52 1.53 13.68
CA LEU A 113 -6.37 1.80 12.83
C LEU A 113 -5.14 0.98 13.22
N LYS A 114 -4.91 0.80 14.52
CA LYS A 114 -3.74 0.05 15.00
C LYS A 114 -3.76 -1.40 14.55
N GLY A 115 -4.93 -2.01 14.55
CA GLY A 115 -5.09 -3.40 14.15
C GLY A 115 -4.86 -3.64 12.66
N ARG A 116 -4.77 -2.58 11.86
CA ARG A 116 -4.57 -2.67 10.41
C ARG A 116 -3.16 -2.30 9.97
N GLY A 117 -2.25 -2.08 10.92
CA GLY A 117 -0.88 -1.70 10.59
C GLY A 117 -0.78 -0.34 9.93
N VAL A 118 -1.70 0.56 10.22
CA VAL A 118 -1.68 1.92 9.66
C VAL A 118 -0.57 2.74 10.31
N VAL A 119 0.26 3.39 9.50
CA VAL A 119 1.35 4.24 9.98
C VAL A 119 0.79 5.61 10.35
N LEU A 120 0.71 5.89 11.66
CA LEU A 120 0.26 7.17 12.20
C LEU A 120 1.35 7.78 13.08
N LYS A 121 1.50 9.07 12.96
CA LYS A 121 2.34 9.85 13.86
C LYS A 121 1.55 10.15 15.13
N GLU A 122 2.24 10.43 16.24
CA GLU A 122 1.59 10.82 17.48
C GLU A 122 0.67 12.02 17.24
N GLY A 123 -0.57 11.93 17.74
CA GLY A 123 -1.58 12.96 17.57
C GLY A 123 -2.22 13.05 16.20
N GLN A 124 -1.83 12.20 15.27
CA GLN A 124 -2.39 12.20 13.91
C GLN A 124 -3.76 11.53 13.88
N THR A 125 -4.71 12.13 13.15
CA THR A 125 -6.05 11.59 12.94
C THR A 125 -6.15 10.97 11.56
N LEU A 126 -7.23 10.21 11.30
CA LEU A 126 -7.51 9.69 9.97
C LEU A 126 -7.65 10.83 8.96
N ALA A 127 -8.32 11.92 9.35
CA ALA A 127 -8.51 13.08 8.46
C ALA A 127 -7.17 13.73 8.08
N SER A 128 -6.27 13.93 9.05
CA SER A 128 -4.97 14.51 8.76
C SER A 128 -4.09 13.57 7.96
N LEU A 129 -4.19 12.27 8.19
CA LEU A 129 -3.48 11.26 7.41
C LEU A 129 -3.96 11.27 5.96
N TYR A 130 -5.27 11.35 5.76
CA TYR A 130 -5.89 11.43 4.45
C TYR A 130 -5.37 12.65 3.69
N ASP A 131 -5.41 13.83 4.33
CA ASP A 131 -4.95 15.08 3.72
C ASP A 131 -3.45 15.04 3.37
N GLU A 132 -2.66 14.37 4.18
CA GLU A 132 -1.23 14.22 3.93
C GLU A 132 -0.95 13.29 2.76
N ARG A 133 -1.69 12.20 2.64
CA ARG A 133 -1.42 11.14 1.66
C ARG A 133 -2.03 11.36 0.29
N VAL A 134 -3.19 12.02 0.19
CA VAL A 134 -3.86 12.21 -1.10
C VAL A 134 -2.94 12.83 -2.16
N PRO A 135 -2.20 13.93 -1.85
CA PRO A 135 -1.29 14.50 -2.85
C PRO A 135 -0.21 13.51 -3.31
N LEU A 136 0.25 12.63 -2.41
CA LEU A 136 1.25 11.63 -2.75
C LEU A 136 0.68 10.54 -3.66
N TYR A 137 -0.54 10.09 -3.39
CA TYR A 137 -1.21 9.14 -4.28
C TYR A 137 -1.39 9.73 -5.67
N GLU A 138 -1.82 10.99 -5.74
CA GLU A 138 -2.02 11.66 -7.02
C GLU A 138 -0.71 11.87 -7.76
N LYS A 139 0.39 12.11 -7.04
CA LYS A 139 1.71 12.27 -7.62
C LYS A 139 2.17 11.04 -8.37
N TYR A 140 1.94 9.85 -7.81
CA TYR A 140 2.43 8.61 -8.39
C TYR A 140 1.44 7.90 -9.29
N ALA A 141 0.17 8.23 -9.23
CA ALA A 141 -0.88 7.55 -9.99
C ALA A 141 -0.77 7.85 -11.49
N ASP A 142 -0.97 6.80 -12.29
CA ASP A 142 -1.14 6.94 -13.73
C ASP A 142 -2.63 7.07 -14.07
N ILE A 143 -3.48 6.49 -13.25
CA ILE A 143 -4.93 6.53 -13.42
C ILE A 143 -5.62 6.85 -12.10
#